data_4b43a014227255bcabddbc71f540c919
#
_entry.id   4b43a014227255bcabddbc71f540c919
#
_cell.length_a   1.000
_cell.length_b   1.000
_cell.length_c   1.000
_cell.angle_alpha   90.00
_cell.angle_beta   90.00
_cell.angle_gamma   90.00
#
_symmetry.space_group_name_H-M   'P 1'
#
loop_
_entity.id
_entity.type
_entity.pdbx_description
1 polymer ?
#
loop_
_entity_poly.entity_id
_entity_poly.type
_entity_poly.pdbx_seq_one_letter_code
_entity_poly.pdbx_strand_id
1 'polypeptide(L)'
;MREILNEGLEQLGLTPPEGAVERLEIYARLLVEQNKVMNLTAITEPEAVARLHFLDSATVLGYLRGDGEPLSVRLRLTAPPEGGSLAPRGDEGRADDIRPYGDEGPSEGGAASDSSGLRVIDVGTGAGFPGLVLKILEPSLSLTLLDSLGKRVKWLETVCRELGLEGVTCLHARAAEQALEPGFRDSFDAAVSRAVASLPLLTELCLPYVRPGGTFLAMKSVESGQEILSAQGAVKRLGGRLEEPVDYDVPGAGVTHRLVRVRKISNTPKGYPRKWAKIKKEPL
;
A
#
# COMPACT_ATOMS: atom_id res chain seq x y z
N MET A 1 23.08 8.63 5.35
CA MET A 1 21.86 7.94 4.87
C MET A 1 21.48 6.79 5.77
N ARG A 2 22.36 5.81 6.03
CA ARG A 2 22.06 4.62 6.85
C ARG A 2 21.52 4.97 8.24
N GLU A 3 22.16 5.87 8.96
CA GLU A 3 21.72 6.33 10.28
C GLU A 3 20.31 6.94 10.21
N ILE A 4 20.06 7.84 9.24
CA ILE A 4 18.74 8.45 9.02
C ILE A 4 17.66 7.40 8.75
N LEU A 5 17.97 6.37 7.95
CA LEU A 5 17.02 5.30 7.65
C LEU A 5 16.74 4.44 8.89
N ASN A 6 17.77 4.07 9.65
CA ASN A 6 17.59 3.26 10.86
C ASN A 6 16.74 4.01 11.90
N GLU A 7 17.11 5.25 12.24
CA GLU A 7 16.36 6.08 13.18
C GLU A 7 14.92 6.35 12.71
N GLY A 8 14.74 6.65 11.43
CA GLY A 8 13.42 6.93 10.88
C GLY A 8 12.51 5.69 10.84
N LEU A 9 13.03 4.51 10.50
CA LEU A 9 12.29 3.26 10.53
C LEU A 9 11.92 2.87 11.97
N GLU A 10 12.82 3.07 12.93
CA GLU A 10 12.52 2.87 14.35
C GLU A 10 11.41 3.81 14.83
N GLN A 11 11.45 5.11 14.47
CA GLN A 11 10.37 6.06 14.77
C GLN A 11 9.02 5.62 14.20
N LEU A 12 9.02 4.98 13.03
CA LEU A 12 7.82 4.39 12.43
C LEU A 12 7.42 3.06 13.07
N GLY A 13 8.19 2.53 14.02
CA GLY A 13 7.97 1.22 14.64
C GLY A 13 8.21 0.06 13.68
N LEU A 14 9.04 0.26 12.66
CA LEU A 14 9.36 -0.73 11.64
C LEU A 14 10.73 -1.37 11.93
N THR A 15 10.78 -2.69 11.95
CA THR A 15 12.03 -3.46 11.96
C THR A 15 12.32 -3.92 10.53
N PRO A 16 13.30 -3.31 9.84
CA PRO A 16 13.61 -3.70 8.48
C PRO A 16 14.19 -5.11 8.42
N PRO A 17 13.87 -5.90 7.40
CA PRO A 17 14.52 -7.19 7.17
C PRO A 17 16.01 -7.02 6.89
N GLU A 18 16.78 -8.10 7.08
CA GLU A 18 18.22 -8.10 6.83
C GLU A 18 18.56 -7.60 5.41
N GLY A 19 19.54 -6.69 5.33
CA GLY A 19 19.96 -6.09 4.06
C GLY A 19 19.01 -5.04 3.47
N ALA A 20 17.86 -4.74 4.10
CA ALA A 20 16.89 -3.77 3.56
C ALA A 20 17.47 -2.36 3.48
N VAL A 21 18.14 -1.90 4.53
CA VAL A 21 18.77 -0.57 4.55
C VAL A 21 19.85 -0.45 3.49
N GLU A 22 20.65 -1.50 3.30
CA GLU A 22 21.65 -1.55 2.23
C GLU A 22 21.02 -1.47 0.83
N ARG A 23 19.92 -2.20 0.61
CA ARG A 23 19.16 -2.10 -0.66
C ARG A 23 18.62 -0.67 -0.89
N LEU A 24 18.14 0.01 0.14
CA LEU A 24 17.70 1.42 0.04
C LEU A 24 18.87 2.34 -0.31
N GLU A 25 20.07 2.13 0.25
CA GLU A 25 21.26 2.90 -0.12
C GLU A 25 21.69 2.65 -1.58
N ILE A 26 21.64 1.41 -2.05
CA ILE A 26 21.91 1.07 -3.46
C ILE A 26 20.86 1.74 -4.35
N TYR A 27 19.57 1.66 -3.97
CA TYR A 27 18.48 2.28 -4.71
C TYR A 27 18.64 3.80 -4.82
N ALA A 28 19.02 4.50 -3.73
CA ALA A 28 19.29 5.93 -3.74
C ALA A 28 20.39 6.28 -4.75
N ARG A 29 21.48 5.53 -4.78
CA ARG A 29 22.57 5.72 -5.72
C ARG A 29 22.10 5.56 -7.17
N LEU A 30 21.39 4.47 -7.47
CA LEU A 30 20.84 4.22 -8.81
C LEU A 30 19.85 5.33 -9.23
N LEU A 31 19.00 5.79 -8.30
CA LEU A 31 18.05 6.87 -8.54
C LEU A 31 18.76 8.18 -8.93
N VAL A 32 19.75 8.60 -8.15
CA VAL A 32 20.48 9.85 -8.38
C VAL A 32 21.27 9.78 -9.71
N GLU A 33 21.86 8.62 -10.01
CA GLU A 33 22.57 8.41 -11.26
C GLU A 33 21.63 8.50 -12.46
N GLN A 34 20.53 7.74 -12.44
CA GLN A 34 19.54 7.74 -13.51
C GLN A 34 18.82 9.09 -13.66
N ASN A 35 18.66 9.83 -12.58
CA ASN A 35 18.01 11.13 -12.59
C ASN A 35 18.74 12.15 -13.47
N LYS A 36 20.06 12.01 -13.67
CA LYS A 36 20.87 12.86 -14.57
C LYS A 36 20.42 12.79 -16.03
N VAL A 37 19.76 11.68 -16.43
CA VAL A 37 19.34 11.43 -17.82
C VAL A 37 17.82 11.33 -18.00
N MET A 38 17.04 11.14 -16.92
CA MET A 38 15.61 10.84 -17.06
C MET A 38 14.67 11.78 -16.29
N ASN A 39 15.17 12.67 -15.45
CA ASN A 39 14.35 13.55 -14.58
C ASN A 39 13.27 12.77 -13.83
N LEU A 40 13.67 11.78 -13.03
CA LEU A 40 12.79 10.93 -12.26
C LEU A 40 12.21 11.63 -11.04
N THR A 41 13.00 12.51 -10.42
CA THR A 41 12.66 13.26 -9.21
C THR A 41 13.38 14.61 -9.17
N ALA A 42 12.76 15.58 -8.48
CA ALA A 42 13.42 16.84 -8.14
C ALA A 42 14.31 16.71 -6.89
N ILE A 43 14.17 15.62 -6.12
CA ILE A 43 14.87 15.39 -4.86
C ILE A 43 16.07 14.49 -5.13
N THR A 44 17.29 15.04 -4.99
CA THR A 44 18.55 14.34 -5.30
C THR A 44 19.53 14.29 -4.13
N GLU A 45 19.34 15.16 -3.14
CA GLU A 45 20.17 15.17 -1.94
C GLU A 45 19.95 13.89 -1.11
N PRO A 46 21.02 13.18 -0.69
CA PRO A 46 20.89 11.88 -0.03
C PRO A 46 20.01 11.89 1.21
N GLU A 47 20.06 12.93 2.03
CA GLU A 47 19.21 13.07 3.21
C GLU A 47 17.75 13.27 2.83
N ALA A 48 17.47 14.14 1.86
CA ALA A 48 16.13 14.38 1.35
C ALA A 48 15.53 13.12 0.68
N VAL A 49 16.32 12.35 -0.06
CA VAL A 49 15.90 11.05 -0.64
C VAL A 49 15.54 10.08 0.47
N ALA A 50 16.35 9.96 1.53
CA ALA A 50 16.07 9.07 2.66
C ALA A 50 14.74 9.44 3.34
N ARG A 51 14.54 10.72 3.64
CA ARG A 51 13.36 11.20 4.37
C ARG A 51 12.11 11.25 3.48
N LEU A 52 12.16 12.04 2.39
CA LEU A 52 11.00 12.39 1.57
C LEU A 52 10.63 11.34 0.53
N HIS A 53 11.50 10.35 0.27
CA HIS A 53 11.16 9.23 -0.58
C HIS A 53 11.04 7.93 0.22
N PHE A 54 12.05 7.53 0.97
CA PHE A 54 12.05 6.22 1.59
C PHE A 54 11.20 6.17 2.87
N LEU A 55 11.45 7.05 3.85
CA LEU A 55 10.68 7.06 5.09
C LEU A 55 9.22 7.47 4.87
N ASP A 56 8.97 8.44 3.99
CA ASP A 56 7.62 8.80 3.56
C ASP A 56 6.88 7.58 2.97
N SER A 57 7.50 6.84 2.05
CA SER A 57 6.91 5.62 1.48
C SER A 57 6.71 4.51 2.51
N ALA A 58 7.66 4.36 3.46
CA ALA A 58 7.60 3.33 4.50
C ALA A 58 6.36 3.47 5.40
N THR A 59 5.89 4.70 5.62
CA THR A 59 4.69 4.99 6.44
C THR A 59 3.45 4.24 5.93
N VAL A 60 3.35 4.02 4.61
CA VAL A 60 2.19 3.35 3.99
C VAL A 60 2.11 1.87 4.38
N LEU A 61 3.24 1.25 4.75
CA LEU A 61 3.31 -0.19 5.03
C LEU A 61 2.30 -0.65 6.10
N GLY A 62 2.11 0.17 7.14
CA GLY A 62 1.16 -0.10 8.23
C GLY A 62 -0.32 -0.16 7.81
N TYR A 63 -0.64 0.37 6.64
CA TYR A 63 -2.02 0.50 6.17
C TYR A 63 -2.38 -0.45 5.02
N LEU A 64 -1.43 -1.25 4.52
CA LEU A 64 -1.67 -2.14 3.36
C LEU A 64 -2.74 -3.19 3.63
N ARG A 65 -2.84 -3.72 4.85
CA ARG A 65 -3.81 -4.76 5.21
C ARG A 65 -5.21 -4.22 5.49
N GLY A 66 -5.36 -2.91 5.49
CA GLY A 66 -6.66 -2.26 5.58
C GLY A 66 -7.38 -2.33 6.94
N ASP A 67 -6.73 -2.81 7.97
CA ASP A 67 -7.27 -2.91 9.33
C ASP A 67 -7.11 -1.62 10.15
N GLY A 68 -6.59 -0.59 9.52
CA GLY A 68 -6.64 0.78 10.02
C GLY A 68 -5.65 1.14 11.13
N GLU A 69 -4.87 0.17 11.64
CA GLU A 69 -3.88 0.43 12.68
C GLU A 69 -2.46 0.48 12.11
N PRO A 70 -1.64 1.45 12.49
CA PRO A 70 -0.22 1.47 12.18
C PRO A 70 0.46 0.20 12.69
N LEU A 71 1.46 -0.30 11.96
CA LEU A 71 2.26 -1.47 12.38
C LEU A 71 2.83 -1.33 13.79
N SER A 72 3.17 -0.12 14.20
CA SER A 72 3.64 0.19 15.56
C SER A 72 2.64 -0.15 16.67
N VAL A 73 1.34 -0.10 16.40
CA VAL A 73 0.29 -0.49 17.35
C VAL A 73 0.14 -2.01 17.39
N ARG A 74 0.25 -2.69 16.24
CA ARG A 74 0.17 -4.16 16.15
C ARG A 74 1.33 -4.88 16.85
N LEU A 75 2.55 -4.39 16.69
CA LEU A 75 3.72 -4.98 17.35
C LEU A 75 3.62 -4.88 18.88
N ARG A 76 2.93 -3.86 19.43
CA ARG A 76 2.64 -3.78 20.87
C ARG A 76 1.59 -4.78 21.35
N LEU A 77 0.64 -5.16 20.47
CA LEU A 77 -0.42 -6.11 20.81
C LEU A 77 -0.01 -7.58 20.63
N THR A 78 1.06 -7.86 19.88
CA THR A 78 1.58 -9.21 19.66
C THR A 78 2.76 -9.57 20.56
N ALA A 79 3.29 -8.62 21.35
CA ALA A 79 4.28 -8.93 22.38
C ALA A 79 3.55 -9.64 23.54
N PRO A 80 3.99 -10.84 23.96
CA PRO A 80 3.40 -11.49 25.13
C PRO A 80 3.66 -10.61 26.37
N PRO A 81 2.69 -10.52 27.32
CA PRO A 81 2.93 -9.78 28.54
C PRO A 81 4.07 -10.45 29.30
N GLU A 82 5.10 -9.66 29.61
CA GLU A 82 6.18 -10.11 30.48
C GLU A 82 5.60 -10.46 31.86
N GLY A 83 5.75 -11.72 32.23
CA GLY A 83 5.82 -12.30 33.56
C GLY A 83 4.93 -11.73 34.65
N GLY A 84 3.77 -12.32 34.82
CA GLY A 84 2.98 -12.22 36.03
C GLY A 84 2.43 -13.59 36.42
N SER A 85 3.23 -14.34 37.21
CA SER A 85 2.80 -15.56 37.87
C SER A 85 1.69 -15.28 38.88
N LEU A 86 0.54 -15.93 38.72
CA LEU A 86 -0.33 -16.32 39.84
C LEU A 86 -1.19 -17.52 39.44
N ALA A 87 -0.98 -18.60 40.14
CA ALA A 87 -1.65 -19.88 40.03
C ALA A 87 -3.03 -19.88 40.77
N PRO A 88 -3.74 -21.01 40.80
CA PRO A 88 -5.16 -21.10 40.56
C PRO A 88 -6.03 -21.23 41.78
N ARG A 89 -7.30 -20.97 41.70
CA ARG A 89 -8.32 -21.55 42.58
C ARG A 89 -9.55 -21.91 41.79
N GLY A 90 -9.88 -23.15 41.84
CA GLY A 90 -10.98 -23.94 41.64
C GLY A 90 -12.32 -23.44 42.20
N ASP A 91 -13.38 -23.86 41.64
CA ASP A 91 -14.29 -24.81 42.23
C ASP A 91 -15.43 -25.24 41.27
N GLU A 92 -15.97 -26.32 41.58
CA GLU A 92 -16.88 -27.25 40.92
C GLU A 92 -18.29 -26.68 40.68
N GLY A 93 -18.98 -27.21 39.68
CA GLY A 93 -20.45 -27.05 39.50
C GLY A 93 -21.01 -27.76 38.28
N ARG A 94 -21.48 -28.89 38.48
CA ARG A 94 -22.07 -30.05 37.81
C ARG A 94 -23.37 -29.77 37.01
N ALA A 95 -23.46 -30.45 35.84
CA ALA A 95 -24.58 -31.17 35.20
C ALA A 95 -25.87 -30.39 34.82
N ASP A 96 -26.38 -30.50 33.61
CA ASP A 96 -27.13 -31.63 33.08
C ASP A 96 -27.52 -31.42 31.60
N ASP A 97 -27.52 -32.53 30.89
CA ASP A 97 -28.10 -32.86 29.61
C ASP A 97 -29.28 -32.03 29.07
N ILE A 98 -29.23 -31.76 27.75
CA ILE A 98 -30.27 -32.15 26.78
C ILE A 98 -29.77 -31.83 25.35
N ARG A 99 -29.57 -32.87 24.51
CA ARG A 99 -29.71 -32.77 23.03
C ARG A 99 -31.18 -33.17 22.71
N PRO A 100 -31.78 -32.75 21.58
CA PRO A 100 -31.31 -33.10 20.25
C PRO A 100 -31.73 -32.13 19.10
N TYR A 101 -31.30 -32.53 17.93
CA TYR A 101 -31.74 -32.24 16.55
C TYR A 101 -31.15 -31.01 15.84
N GLY A 102 -30.32 -31.29 14.94
CA GLY A 102 -30.02 -31.12 13.57
C GLY A 102 -30.64 -29.92 12.82
N ASP A 103 -29.74 -29.04 12.38
CA ASP A 103 -29.96 -28.32 11.15
C ASP A 103 -28.55 -28.10 10.50
N GLU A 104 -28.40 -28.73 9.33
CA GLU A 104 -27.18 -28.56 8.53
C GLU A 104 -27.21 -27.16 7.87
N GLY A 105 -26.60 -26.20 8.53
CA GLY A 105 -26.26 -24.93 7.94
C GLY A 105 -25.08 -25.07 6.97
N PRO A 106 -24.98 -24.24 5.91
CA PRO A 106 -23.97 -24.38 4.88
C PRO A 106 -22.56 -24.24 5.47
N SER A 107 -21.70 -25.19 5.12
CA SER A 107 -20.28 -25.23 5.44
C SER A 107 -19.61 -23.86 5.18
N GLU A 108 -19.18 -23.23 6.24
CA GLU A 108 -18.20 -22.14 6.15
C GLU A 108 -16.95 -22.70 5.46
N GLY A 109 -16.78 -22.29 4.21
CA GLY A 109 -15.54 -22.50 3.49
C GLY A 109 -14.44 -21.82 4.27
N GLY A 110 -13.66 -22.61 5.00
CA GLY A 110 -12.43 -22.15 5.63
C GLY A 110 -11.59 -21.47 4.57
N ALA A 111 -11.38 -20.16 4.72
CA ALA A 111 -10.35 -19.45 3.97
C ALA A 111 -9.03 -20.12 4.34
N ALA A 112 -8.55 -20.98 3.44
CA ALA A 112 -7.17 -21.43 3.47
C ALA A 112 -6.32 -20.16 3.58
N SER A 113 -5.54 -20.04 4.63
CA SER A 113 -4.49 -19.03 4.74
C SER A 113 -3.46 -19.35 3.66
N ASP A 114 -3.74 -18.86 2.46
CA ASP A 114 -2.79 -18.90 1.35
C ASP A 114 -1.56 -18.11 1.82
N SER A 115 -0.42 -18.79 1.89
CA SER A 115 0.88 -18.22 2.27
C SER A 115 1.42 -17.26 1.19
N SER A 116 0.63 -16.91 0.19
CA SER A 116 0.95 -15.88 -0.78
C SER A 116 0.86 -14.51 -0.13
N GLY A 117 1.95 -13.74 -0.22
CA GLY A 117 1.99 -12.36 0.27
C GLY A 117 0.91 -11.49 -0.38
N LEU A 118 0.58 -10.36 0.26
CA LEU A 118 -0.40 -9.39 -0.27
C LEU A 118 -0.04 -8.99 -1.70
N ARG A 119 -1.02 -8.98 -2.58
CA ARG A 119 -0.91 -8.47 -3.95
C ARG A 119 -1.12 -6.96 -3.95
N VAL A 120 -0.06 -6.22 -4.25
CA VAL A 120 -0.06 -4.75 -4.26
C VAL A 120 0.24 -4.23 -5.66
N ILE A 121 -0.49 -3.21 -6.09
CA ILE A 121 -0.20 -2.48 -7.33
C ILE A 121 0.13 -1.02 -7.02
N ASP A 122 1.26 -0.53 -7.54
CA ASP A 122 1.65 0.88 -7.49
C ASP A 122 1.32 1.54 -8.85
N VAL A 123 0.30 2.39 -8.85
CA VAL A 123 -0.26 2.97 -10.07
C VAL A 123 0.37 4.33 -10.36
N GLY A 124 1.07 4.41 -11.48
CA GLY A 124 1.85 5.59 -11.84
C GLY A 124 3.13 5.68 -10.99
N THR A 125 3.78 4.56 -10.81
CA THR A 125 4.89 4.37 -9.88
C THR A 125 6.09 5.31 -10.09
N GLY A 126 6.27 5.84 -11.30
CA GLY A 126 7.32 6.81 -11.63
C GLY A 126 8.72 6.26 -11.38
N ALA A 127 9.37 6.80 -10.36
CA ALA A 127 10.67 6.35 -9.91
C ALA A 127 10.62 5.10 -8.99
N GLY A 128 9.44 4.48 -8.81
CA GLY A 128 9.26 3.29 -7.96
C GLY A 128 8.72 3.59 -6.56
N PHE A 129 8.08 4.74 -6.37
CA PHE A 129 7.55 5.16 -5.06
C PHE A 129 6.02 5.20 -5.01
N PRO A 130 5.41 4.62 -3.98
CA PRO A 130 6.03 3.99 -2.81
C PRO A 130 6.44 2.52 -3.04
N GLY A 131 6.04 1.87 -4.13
CA GLY A 131 6.05 0.42 -4.34
C GLY A 131 7.37 -0.27 -4.03
N LEU A 132 8.51 0.17 -4.57
CA LEU A 132 9.80 -0.48 -4.35
C LEU A 132 10.24 -0.41 -2.88
N VAL A 133 9.97 0.70 -2.20
CA VAL A 133 10.30 0.82 -0.78
C VAL A 133 9.49 -0.17 0.05
N LEU A 134 8.19 -0.28 -0.24
CA LEU A 134 7.31 -1.27 0.39
C LEU A 134 7.82 -2.69 0.19
N LYS A 135 8.26 -3.03 -1.03
CA LYS A 135 8.82 -4.35 -1.35
C LYS A 135 10.13 -4.65 -0.64
N ILE A 136 11.02 -3.65 -0.54
CA ILE A 136 12.30 -3.80 0.17
C ILE A 136 12.08 -4.06 1.67
N LEU A 137 11.08 -3.37 2.26
CA LEU A 137 10.77 -3.49 3.68
C LEU A 137 9.85 -4.67 4.02
N GLU A 138 9.05 -5.14 3.05
CA GLU A 138 8.17 -6.30 3.17
C GLU A 138 8.36 -7.23 1.97
N PRO A 139 9.37 -8.11 2.00
CA PRO A 139 9.71 -8.98 0.89
C PRO A 139 8.63 -9.98 0.47
N SER A 140 7.67 -10.26 1.34
CA SER A 140 6.55 -11.18 1.04
C SER A 140 5.54 -10.61 0.05
N LEU A 141 5.54 -9.29 -0.21
CA LEU A 141 4.61 -8.66 -1.14
C LEU A 141 4.78 -9.19 -2.57
N SER A 142 3.66 -9.48 -3.24
CA SER A 142 3.60 -9.60 -4.70
C SER A 142 3.30 -8.23 -5.29
N LEU A 143 4.31 -7.56 -5.84
CA LEU A 143 4.24 -6.16 -6.27
C LEU A 143 4.11 -6.02 -7.78
N THR A 144 3.16 -5.20 -8.24
CA THR A 144 3.10 -4.72 -9.62
C THR A 144 3.40 -3.23 -9.66
N LEU A 145 4.42 -2.83 -10.39
CA LEU A 145 4.79 -1.44 -10.66
C LEU A 145 4.25 -1.06 -12.04
N LEU A 146 3.28 -0.17 -12.11
CA LEU A 146 2.64 0.22 -13.35
C LEU A 146 2.98 1.67 -13.70
N ASP A 147 3.54 1.90 -14.89
CA ASP A 147 3.77 3.23 -15.45
C ASP A 147 3.49 3.25 -16.96
N SER A 148 3.00 4.38 -17.46
CA SER A 148 2.70 4.60 -18.87
C SER A 148 3.93 4.95 -19.73
N LEU A 149 5.09 5.16 -19.12
CA LEU A 149 6.34 5.50 -19.79
C LEU A 149 7.30 4.32 -19.81
N GLY A 150 7.41 3.65 -20.95
CA GLY A 150 8.24 2.45 -21.12
C GLY A 150 9.70 2.60 -20.69
N LYS A 151 10.28 3.80 -20.84
CA LYS A 151 11.66 4.06 -20.35
C LYS A 151 11.79 3.99 -18.83
N ARG A 152 10.74 4.41 -18.07
CA ARG A 152 10.71 4.28 -16.61
C ARG A 152 10.59 2.81 -16.21
N VAL A 153 9.72 2.07 -16.88
CA VAL A 153 9.53 0.63 -16.63
C VAL A 153 10.83 -0.14 -16.82
N LYS A 154 11.56 0.09 -17.92
CA LYS A 154 12.87 -0.52 -18.18
C LYS A 154 13.91 -0.19 -17.10
N TRP A 155 13.89 1.03 -16.60
CA TRP A 155 14.76 1.42 -15.50
C TRP A 155 14.37 0.70 -14.19
N LEU A 156 13.08 0.59 -13.89
CA LEU A 156 12.58 -0.15 -12.72
C LEU A 156 12.97 -1.63 -12.77
N GLU A 157 12.89 -2.27 -13.95
CA GLU A 157 13.38 -3.64 -14.16
C GLU A 157 14.87 -3.77 -13.80
N THR A 158 15.66 -2.75 -14.18
CA THR A 158 17.10 -2.70 -13.84
C THR A 158 17.26 -2.56 -12.32
N VAL A 159 16.53 -1.66 -11.66
CA VAL A 159 16.60 -1.51 -10.20
C VAL A 159 16.21 -2.81 -9.50
N CYS A 160 15.14 -3.47 -9.90
CA CYS A 160 14.71 -4.74 -9.31
C CYS A 160 15.79 -5.82 -9.41
N ARG A 161 16.46 -5.91 -10.56
CA ARG A 161 17.56 -6.86 -10.78
C ARG A 161 18.78 -6.54 -9.92
N GLU A 162 19.20 -5.27 -9.88
CA GLU A 162 20.37 -4.82 -9.07
C GLU A 162 20.15 -5.01 -7.56
N LEU A 163 18.90 -4.90 -7.11
CA LEU A 163 18.52 -5.10 -5.71
C LEU A 163 18.17 -6.56 -5.38
N GLY A 164 18.15 -7.46 -6.36
CA GLY A 164 17.74 -8.86 -6.17
C GLY A 164 16.30 -9.00 -5.67
N LEU A 165 15.37 -8.17 -6.16
CA LEU A 165 13.97 -8.21 -5.73
C LEU A 165 13.20 -9.26 -6.54
N GLU A 166 12.64 -10.25 -5.86
CA GLU A 166 11.77 -11.27 -6.44
C GLU A 166 10.29 -10.88 -6.24
N GLY A 167 9.38 -11.45 -7.03
CA GLY A 167 7.94 -11.18 -6.91
C GLY A 167 7.54 -9.74 -7.28
N VAL A 168 8.30 -9.08 -8.15
CA VAL A 168 8.00 -7.76 -8.71
C VAL A 168 7.72 -7.86 -10.20
N THR A 169 6.59 -7.34 -10.64
CA THR A 169 6.23 -7.19 -12.06
C THR A 169 6.29 -5.72 -12.45
N CYS A 170 7.18 -5.35 -13.36
CA CYS A 170 7.23 -4.01 -13.95
C CYS A 170 6.37 -3.99 -15.23
N LEU A 171 5.32 -3.15 -15.25
CA LEU A 171 4.32 -3.18 -16.29
C LEU A 171 4.21 -1.84 -17.04
N HIS A 172 4.50 -1.87 -18.34
CA HIS A 172 4.30 -0.73 -19.22
C HIS A 172 2.87 -0.75 -19.77
N ALA A 173 1.98 0.00 -19.16
CA ALA A 173 0.58 0.09 -19.61
C ALA A 173 -0.07 1.40 -19.13
N ARG A 174 -1.22 1.75 -19.74
CA ARG A 174 -2.09 2.79 -19.22
C ARG A 174 -3.02 2.22 -18.16
N ALA A 175 -3.07 2.85 -16.99
CA ALA A 175 -3.82 2.36 -15.85
C ALA A 175 -5.31 2.10 -16.15
N ALA A 176 -5.97 3.00 -16.90
CA ALA A 176 -7.39 2.83 -17.24
C ALA A 176 -7.65 1.66 -18.20
N GLU A 177 -6.68 1.31 -19.04
CA GLU A 177 -6.79 0.20 -19.99
C GLU A 177 -6.47 -1.12 -19.31
N GLN A 178 -5.36 -1.15 -18.55
CA GLN A 178 -4.90 -2.34 -17.86
C GLN A 178 -5.90 -2.84 -16.80
N ALA A 179 -6.63 -1.94 -16.14
CA ALA A 179 -7.65 -2.32 -15.15
C ALA A 179 -8.86 -3.08 -15.76
N LEU A 180 -8.97 -3.14 -17.06
CA LEU A 180 -10.00 -3.93 -17.76
C LEU A 180 -9.55 -5.34 -18.09
N GLU A 181 -8.23 -5.60 -18.03
CA GLU A 181 -7.66 -6.89 -18.38
C GLU A 181 -7.94 -7.96 -17.31
N PRO A 182 -8.16 -9.23 -17.73
CA PRO A 182 -8.30 -10.34 -16.81
C PRO A 182 -7.12 -10.45 -15.84
N GLY A 183 -7.41 -10.72 -14.56
CA GLY A 183 -6.40 -10.82 -13.50
C GLY A 183 -5.92 -9.50 -12.90
N PHE A 184 -6.35 -8.36 -13.46
CA PHE A 184 -6.06 -7.03 -12.92
C PHE A 184 -7.28 -6.40 -12.25
N ARG A 185 -8.46 -6.52 -12.88
CA ARG A 185 -9.69 -5.95 -12.35
C ARG A 185 -10.11 -6.59 -11.03
N ASP A 186 -10.40 -5.75 -10.02
CA ASP A 186 -10.89 -6.16 -8.70
C ASP A 186 -10.09 -7.35 -8.10
N SER A 187 -8.74 -7.35 -8.24
CA SER A 187 -7.90 -8.53 -7.93
C SER A 187 -6.73 -8.26 -6.99
N PHE A 188 -6.42 -7.01 -6.66
CA PHE A 188 -5.34 -6.65 -5.75
C PHE A 188 -5.86 -6.39 -4.34
N ASP A 189 -5.07 -6.76 -3.34
CA ASP A 189 -5.35 -6.46 -1.93
C ASP A 189 -5.24 -4.96 -1.66
N ALA A 190 -4.23 -4.32 -2.26
CA ALA A 190 -4.06 -2.89 -2.17
C ALA A 190 -3.61 -2.27 -3.48
N ALA A 191 -4.10 -1.07 -3.76
CA ALA A 191 -3.51 -0.15 -4.72
C ALA A 191 -2.88 1.02 -3.97
N VAL A 192 -1.68 1.43 -4.38
CA VAL A 192 -0.99 2.59 -3.83
C VAL A 192 -0.70 3.59 -4.95
N SER A 193 -0.64 4.87 -4.62
CA SER A 193 -0.22 5.90 -5.58
C SER A 193 0.29 7.13 -4.85
N ARG A 194 1.32 7.79 -5.41
CA ARG A 194 1.91 9.02 -4.89
C ARG A 194 2.10 10.05 -6.01
N ALA A 195 1.65 11.30 -5.77
CA ALA A 195 1.94 12.48 -6.61
C ALA A 195 1.59 12.35 -8.11
N VAL A 196 0.55 11.56 -8.48
CA VAL A 196 0.21 11.30 -9.89
C VAL A 196 -0.79 12.31 -10.44
N ALA A 197 -1.90 12.57 -9.69
CA ALA A 197 -3.00 13.40 -10.16
C ALA A 197 -3.92 13.83 -9.00
N SER A 198 -4.99 14.59 -9.31
CA SER A 198 -6.06 14.88 -8.35
C SER A 198 -6.76 13.61 -7.87
N LEU A 199 -7.29 13.62 -6.65
CA LEU A 199 -7.88 12.44 -6.04
C LEU A 199 -9.10 11.87 -6.82
N PRO A 200 -10.02 12.68 -7.38
CA PRO A 200 -11.11 12.15 -8.22
C PRO A 200 -10.58 11.34 -9.41
N LEU A 201 -9.55 11.85 -10.08
CA LEU A 201 -8.91 11.16 -11.20
C LEU A 201 -8.19 9.89 -10.75
N LEU A 202 -7.39 9.96 -9.68
CA LEU A 202 -6.70 8.81 -9.10
C LEU A 202 -7.66 7.70 -8.67
N THR A 203 -8.80 8.06 -8.11
CA THR A 203 -9.81 7.10 -7.68
C THR A 203 -10.27 6.24 -8.86
N GLU A 204 -10.50 6.83 -10.04
CA GLU A 204 -10.91 6.06 -11.22
C GLU A 204 -9.77 5.23 -11.82
N LEU A 205 -8.51 5.62 -11.62
CA LEU A 205 -7.35 4.89 -12.09
C LEU A 205 -6.92 3.74 -11.16
N CYS A 206 -7.16 3.86 -9.86
CA CYS A 206 -6.63 2.94 -8.85
C CYS A 206 -7.68 1.97 -8.29
N LEU A 207 -8.89 2.48 -7.96
CA LEU A 207 -9.90 1.67 -7.29
C LEU A 207 -10.41 0.46 -8.10
N PRO A 208 -10.44 0.48 -9.46
CA PRO A 208 -10.78 -0.68 -10.27
C PRO A 208 -9.83 -1.88 -10.15
N TYR A 209 -8.62 -1.70 -9.65
CA TYR A 209 -7.70 -2.81 -9.38
C TYR A 209 -8.01 -3.53 -8.08
N VAL A 210 -8.57 -2.81 -7.10
CA VAL A 210 -8.74 -3.28 -5.73
C VAL A 210 -9.92 -4.23 -5.62
N ARG A 211 -9.71 -5.41 -5.05
CA ARG A 211 -10.79 -6.38 -4.77
C ARG A 211 -11.69 -5.88 -3.64
N PRO A 212 -12.96 -6.32 -3.57
CA PRO A 212 -13.78 -6.08 -2.39
C PRO A 212 -13.08 -6.56 -1.10
N GLY A 213 -13.10 -5.73 -0.06
CA GLY A 213 -12.34 -5.93 1.17
C GLY A 213 -10.90 -5.40 1.14
N GLY A 214 -10.38 -5.04 -0.04
CA GLY A 214 -9.08 -4.40 -0.20
C GLY A 214 -9.09 -2.89 0.03
N THR A 215 -7.95 -2.23 -0.18
CA THR A 215 -7.78 -0.80 0.09
C THR A 215 -7.07 -0.07 -1.03
N PHE A 216 -7.46 1.18 -1.29
CA PHE A 216 -6.68 2.12 -2.08
C PHE A 216 -6.09 3.19 -1.15
N LEU A 217 -4.77 3.40 -1.24
CA LEU A 217 -3.97 4.31 -0.43
C LEU A 217 -3.35 5.38 -1.32
N ALA A 218 -3.78 6.62 -1.16
CA ALA A 218 -3.23 7.76 -1.90
C ALA A 218 -2.43 8.68 -0.97
N MET A 219 -1.13 8.81 -1.26
CA MET A 219 -0.25 9.73 -0.54
C MET A 219 -0.43 11.14 -1.09
N LYS A 220 -0.81 12.06 -0.22
CA LYS A 220 -1.16 13.44 -0.54
C LYS A 220 -0.53 14.44 0.44
N SER A 221 -0.57 15.73 0.10
CA SER A 221 -0.30 16.80 1.06
C SER A 221 -1.49 17.01 2.00
N VAL A 222 -1.25 17.61 3.15
CA VAL A 222 -2.32 17.96 4.12
C VAL A 222 -3.36 18.92 3.54
N GLU A 223 -3.01 19.66 2.48
CA GLU A 223 -3.91 20.59 1.80
C GLU A 223 -4.94 19.91 0.89
N SER A 224 -4.95 18.57 0.83
CA SER A 224 -5.84 17.80 -0.05
C SER A 224 -7.32 17.76 0.37
N GLY A 225 -7.75 18.55 1.35
CA GLY A 225 -9.13 18.53 1.87
C GLY A 225 -10.20 18.72 0.79
N GLN A 226 -10.03 19.68 -0.12
CA GLN A 226 -10.96 19.92 -1.23
C GLN A 226 -10.97 18.77 -2.26
N GLU A 227 -9.81 18.14 -2.50
CA GLU A 227 -9.75 16.96 -3.38
C GLU A 227 -10.52 15.78 -2.77
N ILE A 228 -10.44 15.58 -1.46
CA ILE A 228 -11.15 14.51 -0.74
C ILE A 228 -12.66 14.72 -0.87
N LEU A 229 -13.14 15.95 -0.64
CA LEU A 229 -14.56 16.28 -0.81
C LEU A 229 -15.04 16.03 -2.24
N SER A 230 -14.28 16.47 -3.24
CA SER A 230 -14.63 16.28 -4.65
C SER A 230 -14.58 14.83 -5.11
N ALA A 231 -13.77 13.96 -4.45
CA ALA A 231 -13.65 12.55 -4.81
C ALA A 231 -14.76 11.66 -4.23
N GLN A 232 -15.57 12.13 -3.30
CA GLN A 232 -16.60 11.32 -2.62
C GLN A 232 -17.56 10.65 -3.61
N GLY A 233 -18.00 11.39 -4.63
CA GLY A 233 -18.86 10.86 -5.69
C GLY A 233 -18.21 9.76 -6.50
N ALA A 234 -16.94 9.95 -6.88
CA ALA A 234 -16.12 8.97 -7.60
C ALA A 234 -15.92 7.69 -6.78
N VAL A 235 -15.53 7.84 -5.51
CA VAL A 235 -15.31 6.72 -4.59
C VAL A 235 -16.58 5.86 -4.46
N LYS A 236 -17.72 6.49 -4.16
CA LYS A 236 -19.01 5.78 -4.03
C LYS A 236 -19.40 5.08 -5.33
N ARG A 237 -19.26 5.75 -6.47
CA ARG A 237 -19.60 5.21 -7.80
C ARG A 237 -18.76 4.01 -8.18
N LEU A 238 -17.51 3.95 -7.75
CA LEU A 238 -16.58 2.86 -8.06
C LEU A 238 -16.57 1.73 -7.03
N GLY A 239 -17.55 1.73 -6.11
CA GLY A 239 -17.70 0.69 -5.09
C GLY A 239 -16.74 0.84 -3.92
N GLY A 240 -16.33 2.06 -3.61
CA GLY A 240 -15.49 2.39 -2.45
C GLY A 240 -16.23 3.13 -1.35
N ARG A 241 -15.58 3.21 -0.19
CA ARG A 241 -15.94 4.05 0.96
C ARG A 241 -14.69 4.79 1.42
N LEU A 242 -14.74 6.11 1.48
CA LEU A 242 -13.71 6.90 2.14
C LEU A 242 -13.65 6.54 3.63
N GLU A 243 -12.46 6.31 4.11
CA GLU A 243 -12.16 6.22 5.55
C GLU A 243 -11.57 7.54 6.02
N GLU A 244 -11.49 7.73 7.34
CA GLU A 244 -10.85 8.92 7.90
C GLU A 244 -9.40 9.01 7.39
N PRO A 245 -9.00 10.13 6.77
CA PRO A 245 -7.62 10.30 6.33
C PRO A 245 -6.69 10.37 7.55
N VAL A 246 -5.44 9.96 7.34
CA VAL A 246 -4.42 10.00 8.40
C VAL A 246 -3.36 11.01 8.03
N ASP A 247 -3.17 12.02 8.87
CA ASP A 247 -2.02 12.91 8.78
C ASP A 247 -0.85 12.30 9.55
N TYR A 248 0.33 12.32 8.95
CA TYR A 248 1.53 11.74 9.52
C TYR A 248 2.74 12.62 9.26
N ASP A 249 3.60 12.71 10.27
CA ASP A 249 4.88 13.39 10.12
C ASP A 249 5.91 12.46 9.47
N VAL A 250 6.60 12.97 8.46
CA VAL A 250 7.71 12.25 7.83
C VAL A 250 8.92 12.33 8.77
N PRO A 251 9.47 11.19 9.24
CA PRO A 251 10.53 11.19 10.23
C PRO A 251 11.70 12.12 9.91
N GLY A 252 11.94 13.08 10.78
CA GLY A 252 13.03 14.05 10.69
C GLY A 252 12.98 15.02 9.51
N ALA A 253 11.90 15.04 8.69
CA ALA A 253 11.79 15.93 7.53
C ALA A 253 11.13 17.29 7.85
N GLY A 254 10.46 17.41 9.00
CA GLY A 254 9.73 18.63 9.37
C GLY A 254 8.52 18.92 8.47
N VAL A 255 8.01 17.89 7.79
CA VAL A 255 6.81 17.99 6.93
C VAL A 255 5.77 16.95 7.34
N THR A 256 4.51 17.35 7.25
CA THR A 256 3.36 16.46 7.48
C THR A 256 2.70 16.15 6.15
N HIS A 257 2.45 14.87 5.89
CA HIS A 257 1.72 14.39 4.73
C HIS A 257 0.39 13.77 5.16
N ARG A 258 -0.46 13.47 4.19
CA ARG A 258 -1.78 12.87 4.39
C ARG A 258 -1.91 11.58 3.60
N LEU A 259 -2.32 10.51 4.28
CA LEU A 259 -2.73 9.27 3.65
C LEU A 259 -4.26 9.25 3.51
N VAL A 260 -4.75 9.33 2.28
CA VAL A 260 -6.17 9.13 1.99
C VAL A 260 -6.43 7.65 1.78
N ARG A 261 -7.39 7.11 2.53
CA ARG A 261 -7.71 5.69 2.55
C ARG A 261 -9.10 5.46 1.99
N VAL A 262 -9.20 4.55 1.03
CA VAL A 262 -10.47 4.14 0.43
C VAL A 262 -10.63 2.63 0.56
N ARG A 263 -11.62 2.20 1.33
CA ARG A 263 -11.99 0.78 1.43
C ARG A 263 -12.84 0.38 0.23
N LYS A 264 -12.46 -0.67 -0.46
CA LYS A 264 -13.28 -1.27 -1.51
C LYS A 264 -14.39 -2.12 -0.87
N ILE A 265 -15.65 -1.80 -1.14
CA ILE A 265 -16.81 -2.48 -0.54
C ILE A 265 -17.61 -3.32 -1.53
N SER A 266 -17.47 -3.05 -2.82
CA SER A 266 -18.12 -3.83 -3.88
C SER A 266 -17.31 -3.79 -5.17
N ASN A 267 -17.57 -4.72 -6.09
CA ASN A 267 -16.91 -4.75 -7.39
C ASN A 267 -17.13 -3.45 -8.15
N THR A 268 -16.14 -3.09 -8.96
CA THR A 268 -16.22 -1.94 -9.86
C THR A 268 -17.36 -2.13 -10.88
N PRO A 269 -18.30 -1.19 -11.01
CA PRO A 269 -19.40 -1.33 -11.95
C PRO A 269 -18.94 -1.45 -13.41
N LYS A 270 -19.75 -2.08 -14.25
CA LYS A 270 -19.52 -2.13 -15.71
C LYS A 270 -19.38 -0.73 -16.27
N GLY A 271 -18.48 -0.56 -17.26
CA GLY A 271 -18.21 0.74 -17.90
C GLY A 271 -17.14 1.58 -17.20
N TYR A 272 -16.58 1.09 -16.07
CA TYR A 272 -15.44 1.71 -15.39
C TYR A 272 -14.24 0.76 -15.35
N PRO A 273 -13.00 1.31 -15.35
CA PRO A 273 -12.71 2.73 -15.61
C PRO A 273 -13.10 3.14 -17.02
N ARG A 274 -13.38 4.43 -17.19
CA ARG A 274 -13.61 5.02 -18.51
C ARG A 274 -12.30 5.13 -19.29
N LYS A 275 -12.38 5.39 -20.61
CA LYS A 275 -11.18 5.66 -21.42
C LYS A 275 -10.43 6.88 -20.86
N TRP A 276 -9.10 6.81 -20.86
CA TRP A 276 -8.22 7.85 -20.31
C TRP A 276 -8.56 9.27 -20.76
N ALA A 277 -8.85 9.47 -22.06
CA ALA A 277 -9.20 10.78 -22.58
C ALA A 277 -10.44 11.38 -21.90
N LYS A 278 -11.43 10.54 -21.56
CA LYS A 278 -12.64 10.97 -20.85
C LYS A 278 -12.37 11.26 -19.40
N ILE A 279 -11.59 10.40 -18.72
CA ILE A 279 -11.17 10.60 -17.30
C ILE A 279 -10.46 11.93 -17.14
N LYS A 280 -9.50 12.21 -18.04
CA LYS A 280 -8.70 13.45 -18.00
C LYS A 280 -9.53 14.70 -18.25
N LYS A 281 -10.48 14.62 -19.19
CA LYS A 281 -11.32 15.78 -19.57
C LYS A 281 -12.38 16.08 -18.51
N GLU A 282 -12.91 15.05 -17.90
CA GLU A 282 -14.10 15.11 -17.04
C GLU A 282 -13.95 14.08 -15.89
N PRO A 283 -13.11 14.34 -14.87
CA PRO A 283 -13.02 13.49 -13.68
C PRO A 283 -14.39 13.26 -13.03
N LEU A 284 -14.58 12.10 -12.36
CA LEU A 284 -15.85 11.76 -11.68
C LEU A 284 -16.15 12.68 -10.50
#